data_e0bcff2051ba7561f7e39a06a2d64836
#
_entry.id   e0bcff2051ba7561f7e39a06a2d64836
#
_cell.length_a   1.000
_cell.length_b   1.000
_cell.length_c   1.000
_cell.angle_alpha   90.00
_cell.angle_beta   90.00
_cell.angle_gamma   90.00
#
_symmetry.space_group_name_H-M   'P 1'
#
loop_
_entity.id
_entity.type
_entity.pdbx_description
1 polymer ?
#
loop_
_entity_poly.entity_id
_entity_poly.type
_entity_poly.pdbx_seq_one_letter_code
_entity_poly.pdbx_strand_id
1 'polypeptide(L)'
;MRKSALTLLLAFCLLCPGLAAAADGGDVQSMPVYIDGLLSARAYVSGETVFLPPEAVCAAAGMSMSWSEDNGTLTLSVPGAVLTGHKGDGYFEADGRYIYVPDGWLVRGDVLYLPGDTIERLFGIEVSVSAARLELSTDKLAVISGGANYYELNYDAELLYWLPQIINAEAKFEPLAGQIGVGNVVMNRLSSPDFPDTIFEVIYDTEHTIQFEPISTGGIFMEPTEQATIAAYLCQIGRASC
;
A
#
# COMPACT_ATOMS: atom_id res chain seq x y z
N MET A 1 -11.68 -4.13 -14.02
CA MET A 1 -11.87 -2.90 -13.23
C MET A 1 -12.93 -3.18 -12.17
N ARG A 2 -12.54 -3.73 -11.04
CA ARG A 2 -13.40 -3.82 -9.86
C ARG A 2 -13.03 -2.63 -8.97
N LYS A 3 -13.74 -1.52 -9.13
CA LYS A 3 -13.78 -0.48 -8.08
C LYS A 3 -14.43 -1.16 -6.88
N SER A 4 -13.67 -1.24 -5.80
CA SER A 4 -14.05 -1.92 -4.57
C SER A 4 -15.47 -1.54 -4.15
N ALA A 5 -16.30 -2.55 -3.84
CA ALA A 5 -17.65 -2.40 -3.31
C ALA A 5 -17.70 -1.57 -1.99
N LEU A 6 -16.53 -1.28 -1.42
CA LEU A 6 -16.33 -0.49 -0.20
C LEU A 6 -16.84 0.95 -0.36
N THR A 7 -16.64 1.57 -1.54
CA THR A 7 -16.97 2.99 -1.78
C THR A 7 -18.49 3.26 -1.83
N LEU A 8 -19.31 2.26 -2.20
CA LEU A 8 -20.75 2.47 -2.39
C LEU A 8 -21.56 2.28 -1.09
N LEU A 9 -21.03 1.56 -0.09
CA LEU A 9 -21.76 1.29 1.17
C LEU A 9 -21.54 2.36 2.24
N LEU A 10 -20.45 3.11 2.20
CA LEU A 10 -20.17 4.20 3.15
C LEU A 10 -21.21 5.32 3.11
N ALA A 11 -21.83 5.56 1.95
CA ALA A 11 -22.89 6.57 1.81
C ALA A 11 -24.19 6.20 2.55
N PHE A 12 -24.40 4.92 2.88
CA PHE A 12 -25.62 4.46 3.55
C PHE A 12 -25.50 4.41 5.07
N CYS A 13 -24.27 4.37 5.62
CA CYS A 13 -24.02 4.37 7.08
C CYS A 13 -24.25 5.71 7.75
N LEU A 14 -24.38 6.81 7.02
CA LEU A 14 -24.65 8.16 7.57
C LEU A 14 -26.07 8.34 8.13
N LEU A 15 -26.98 7.34 8.00
CA LEU A 15 -28.39 7.46 8.38
C LEU A 15 -28.80 6.63 9.62
N CYS A 16 -27.86 6.01 10.36
CA CYS A 16 -28.18 5.34 11.63
C CYS A 16 -27.90 6.26 12.83
N PRO A 17 -28.92 6.87 13.45
CA PRO A 17 -28.76 7.61 14.69
C PRO A 17 -28.65 6.62 15.86
N GLY A 18 -27.47 6.41 16.42
CA GLY A 18 -27.39 5.64 17.65
C GLY A 18 -26.02 5.16 18.14
N LEU A 19 -24.93 5.35 17.42
CA LEU A 19 -23.59 4.98 17.92
C LEU A 19 -22.68 6.20 18.04
N ALA A 20 -23.01 7.11 18.93
CA ALA A 20 -22.08 8.14 19.37
C ALA A 20 -21.16 7.54 20.43
N ALA A 21 -19.94 7.21 20.07
CA ALA A 21 -18.86 6.99 21.03
C ALA A 21 -17.89 8.17 20.94
N ALA A 22 -17.44 8.61 22.10
CA ALA A 22 -16.71 9.83 22.41
C ALA A 22 -15.67 10.26 21.38
N ALA A 23 -15.76 11.53 21.00
CA ALA A 23 -14.86 12.23 20.10
C ALA A 23 -13.49 12.42 20.75
N ASP A 24 -12.46 11.96 20.01
CA ASP A 24 -11.16 12.57 20.06
C ASP A 24 -10.89 13.06 18.63
N GLY A 25 -10.99 14.36 18.45
CA GLY A 25 -10.58 15.22 17.35
C GLY A 25 -10.72 14.77 15.91
N GLY A 26 -11.91 14.33 15.44
CA GLY A 26 -12.25 14.06 14.04
C GLY A 26 -13.36 13.00 13.95
N ASP A 27 -14.26 13.12 12.95
CA ASP A 27 -15.37 12.18 12.72
C ASP A 27 -14.88 10.75 12.37
N VAL A 28 -14.41 10.02 13.39
CA VAL A 28 -13.98 8.63 13.23
C VAL A 28 -15.06 7.70 13.76
N GLN A 29 -15.77 7.06 12.86
CA GLN A 29 -16.81 6.10 13.20
C GLN A 29 -16.19 4.74 13.51
N SER A 30 -16.62 4.09 14.59
CA SER A 30 -16.14 2.77 14.99
C SER A 30 -17.16 1.69 14.63
N MET A 31 -16.70 0.57 14.08
CA MET A 31 -17.51 -0.57 13.63
C MET A 31 -17.04 -1.87 14.28
N PRO A 32 -17.95 -2.80 14.64
CA PRO A 32 -17.57 -4.12 15.12
C PRO A 32 -16.99 -4.97 13.98
N VAL A 33 -15.95 -5.74 14.30
CA VAL A 33 -15.28 -6.68 13.39
C VAL A 33 -15.57 -8.10 13.84
N TYR A 34 -16.13 -8.90 12.95
CA TYR A 34 -16.36 -10.32 13.15
C TYR A 34 -15.36 -11.11 12.29
N ILE A 35 -14.64 -12.03 12.91
CA ILE A 35 -13.73 -12.95 12.24
C ILE A 35 -14.28 -14.35 12.49
N ASP A 36 -14.54 -15.09 11.41
CA ASP A 36 -15.16 -16.43 11.45
C ASP A 36 -16.46 -16.48 12.28
N GLY A 37 -17.25 -15.39 12.17
CA GLY A 37 -18.52 -15.24 12.89
C GLY A 37 -18.40 -14.81 14.36
N LEU A 38 -17.20 -14.63 14.88
CA LEU A 38 -16.96 -14.19 16.26
C LEU A 38 -16.60 -12.70 16.30
N LEU A 39 -17.21 -11.95 17.24
CA LEU A 39 -16.82 -10.56 17.51
C LEU A 39 -15.39 -10.54 18.04
N SER A 40 -14.46 -10.04 17.24
CA SER A 40 -13.01 -10.13 17.52
C SER A 40 -12.37 -8.78 17.81
N ALA A 41 -12.88 -7.68 17.21
CA ALA A 41 -12.27 -6.37 17.35
C ALA A 41 -13.24 -5.24 17.03
N ARG A 42 -12.72 -4.03 17.00
CA ARG A 42 -13.37 -2.85 16.42
C ARG A 42 -12.49 -2.25 15.33
N ALA A 43 -13.10 -1.90 14.22
CA ALA A 43 -12.50 -1.11 13.16
C ALA A 43 -12.81 0.37 13.34
N TYR A 44 -12.06 1.21 12.66
CA TYR A 44 -12.33 2.64 12.55
C TYR A 44 -12.48 3.05 11.10
N VAL A 45 -13.38 3.99 10.83
CA VAL A 45 -13.59 4.58 9.50
C VAL A 45 -13.10 6.02 9.56
N SER A 46 -12.20 6.38 8.65
CA SER A 46 -11.70 7.73 8.47
C SER A 46 -11.77 8.09 6.99
N GLY A 47 -12.64 9.04 6.64
CA GLY A 47 -12.97 9.30 5.23
C GLY A 47 -13.56 8.06 4.56
N GLU A 48 -12.96 7.61 3.49
CA GLU A 48 -13.37 6.40 2.75
C GLU A 48 -12.58 5.14 3.18
N THR A 49 -11.61 5.28 4.08
CA THR A 49 -10.73 4.18 4.50
C THR A 49 -11.23 3.55 5.79
N VAL A 50 -11.33 2.24 5.77
CA VAL A 50 -11.61 1.41 6.94
C VAL A 50 -10.31 0.87 7.49
N PHE A 51 -10.04 1.10 8.76
CA PHE A 51 -8.84 0.67 9.47
C PHE A 51 -9.16 -0.48 10.43
N LEU A 52 -8.45 -1.60 10.30
CA LEU A 52 -8.61 -2.80 11.12
C LEU A 52 -7.34 -3.11 11.92
N PRO A 53 -7.47 -3.66 13.14
CA PRO A 53 -6.31 -4.11 13.89
C PRO A 53 -5.79 -5.45 13.34
N PRO A 54 -4.55 -5.50 12.79
CA PRO A 54 -3.96 -6.74 12.27
C PRO A 54 -3.77 -7.79 13.37
N GLU A 55 -3.64 -7.38 14.63
CA GLU A 55 -3.54 -8.28 15.78
C GLU A 55 -4.73 -9.24 15.88
N ALA A 56 -5.95 -8.74 15.63
CA ALA A 56 -7.15 -9.57 15.69
C ALA A 56 -7.14 -10.66 14.61
N VAL A 57 -6.66 -10.32 13.39
CA VAL A 57 -6.52 -11.29 12.29
C VAL A 57 -5.45 -12.31 12.63
N CYS A 58 -4.29 -11.87 13.11
CA CYS A 58 -3.20 -12.75 13.53
C CYS A 58 -3.65 -13.71 14.63
N ALA A 59 -4.36 -13.21 15.64
CA ALA A 59 -4.87 -14.06 16.74
C ALA A 59 -5.86 -15.11 16.24
N ALA A 60 -6.79 -14.74 15.37
CA ALA A 60 -7.76 -15.68 14.79
C ALA A 60 -7.08 -16.74 13.90
N ALA A 61 -6.01 -16.36 13.21
CA ALA A 61 -5.26 -17.24 12.30
C ALA A 61 -4.12 -18.03 12.99
N GLY A 62 -3.94 -17.89 14.31
CA GLY A 62 -2.85 -18.54 15.05
C GLY A 62 -1.45 -18.03 14.69
N MET A 63 -1.36 -16.78 14.20
CA MET A 63 -0.13 -16.09 13.90
C MET A 63 0.29 -15.16 15.04
N SER A 64 1.54 -14.70 15.03
CA SER A 64 2.02 -13.74 16.03
C SER A 64 2.32 -12.38 15.39
N MET A 65 2.03 -11.34 16.16
CA MET A 65 2.30 -9.96 15.84
C MET A 65 3.06 -9.30 17.00
N SER A 66 4.01 -8.44 16.67
CA SER A 66 4.59 -7.51 17.63
C SER A 66 4.61 -6.10 17.05
N TRP A 67 4.23 -5.15 17.88
CA TRP A 67 4.29 -3.72 17.59
C TRP A 67 5.16 -3.03 18.62
N SER A 68 6.17 -2.29 18.17
CA SER A 68 7.03 -1.49 19.02
C SER A 68 6.78 -0.01 18.72
N GLU A 69 6.17 0.70 19.65
CA GLU A 69 5.89 2.13 19.51
C GLU A 69 7.19 2.96 19.53
N ASP A 70 8.20 2.53 20.28
CA ASP A 70 9.47 3.25 20.45
C ASP A 70 10.23 3.45 19.14
N ASN A 71 10.21 2.45 18.27
CA ASN A 71 10.88 2.49 16.95
C ASN A 71 9.91 2.44 15.77
N GLY A 72 8.61 2.42 16.03
CA GLY A 72 7.57 2.38 15.01
C GLY A 72 7.59 1.11 14.15
N THR A 73 8.07 -0.02 14.67
CA THR A 73 8.20 -1.27 13.90
C THR A 73 7.06 -2.23 14.19
N LEU A 74 6.41 -2.69 13.13
CA LEU A 74 5.48 -3.81 13.13
C LEU A 74 6.15 -5.04 12.55
N THR A 75 6.09 -6.15 13.26
CA THR A 75 6.54 -7.46 12.78
C THR A 75 5.38 -8.44 12.85
N LEU A 76 5.09 -9.11 11.72
CA LEU A 76 4.10 -10.16 11.60
C LEU A 76 4.82 -11.47 11.30
N SER A 77 4.74 -12.43 12.20
CA SER A 77 5.28 -13.77 11.98
C SER A 77 4.18 -14.70 11.49
N VAL A 78 4.29 -15.13 10.25
CA VAL A 78 3.32 -15.93 9.52
C VAL A 78 3.97 -17.25 9.07
N PRO A 79 3.21 -18.27 8.71
CA PRO A 79 3.80 -19.50 8.19
C PRO A 79 4.69 -19.26 6.97
N GLY A 80 5.98 -19.48 7.12
CA GLY A 80 6.96 -19.38 6.03
C GLY A 80 7.55 -17.99 5.77
N ALA A 81 7.13 -16.94 6.50
CA ALA A 81 7.67 -15.59 6.31
C ALA A 81 7.60 -14.73 7.58
N VAL A 82 8.41 -13.68 7.59
CA VAL A 82 8.32 -12.58 8.56
C VAL A 82 8.12 -11.29 7.77
N LEU A 83 7.04 -10.59 8.04
CA LEU A 83 6.77 -9.29 7.45
C LEU A 83 7.20 -8.20 8.42
N THR A 84 7.88 -7.21 7.90
CA THR A 84 8.33 -6.05 8.68
C THR A 84 7.87 -4.77 7.99
N GLY A 85 7.37 -3.83 8.77
CA GLY A 85 7.05 -2.50 8.30
C GLY A 85 7.38 -1.47 9.35
N HIS A 86 7.74 -0.26 8.93
CA HIS A 86 8.00 0.86 9.82
C HIS A 86 6.99 1.96 9.59
N LYS A 87 6.53 2.55 10.69
CA LYS A 87 5.59 3.66 10.64
C LYS A 87 6.20 4.83 9.86
N GLY A 88 5.55 5.21 8.77
CA GLY A 88 6.00 6.29 7.89
C GLY A 88 6.63 5.82 6.58
N ASP A 89 7.04 4.56 6.46
CA ASP A 89 7.64 4.05 5.23
C ASP A 89 6.63 3.88 4.09
N GLY A 90 5.36 3.65 4.42
CA GLY A 90 4.30 3.46 3.45
C GLY A 90 4.33 2.10 2.74
N TYR A 91 5.08 1.13 3.27
CA TYR A 91 5.15 -0.25 2.76
C TYR A 91 5.47 -1.27 3.85
N PHE A 92 5.18 -2.54 3.56
CA PHE A 92 5.72 -3.71 4.26
C PHE A 92 6.72 -4.44 3.37
N GLU A 93 7.70 -5.06 3.99
CA GLU A 93 8.69 -5.92 3.34
C GLU A 93 8.65 -7.32 3.93
N ALA A 94 8.76 -8.34 3.07
CA ALA A 94 8.95 -9.73 3.45
C ALA A 94 9.68 -10.48 2.34
N ASP A 95 10.89 -10.99 2.63
CA ASP A 95 11.69 -11.78 1.69
C ASP A 95 11.84 -11.11 0.31
N GLY A 96 12.08 -9.80 0.28
CA GLY A 96 12.20 -9.00 -0.93
C GLY A 96 10.88 -8.73 -1.67
N ARG A 97 9.74 -8.95 -1.03
CA ARG A 97 8.42 -8.53 -1.50
C ARG A 97 8.00 -7.27 -0.77
N TYR A 98 7.45 -6.33 -1.52
CA TYR A 98 6.97 -5.07 -0.99
C TYR A 98 5.45 -4.95 -1.17
N ILE A 99 4.76 -4.48 -0.13
CA ILE A 99 3.33 -4.21 -0.14
C ILE A 99 3.12 -2.75 0.21
N TYR A 100 2.61 -1.99 -0.74
CA TYR A 100 2.35 -0.57 -0.58
C TYR A 100 1.15 -0.31 0.33
N VAL A 101 1.30 0.65 1.26
CA VAL A 101 0.27 1.05 2.25
C VAL A 101 0.00 2.56 2.09
N PRO A 102 -0.82 2.96 1.08
CA PRO A 102 -1.01 4.36 0.71
C PRO A 102 -1.63 5.21 1.82
N ASP A 103 -2.57 4.66 2.58
CA ASP A 103 -3.31 5.40 3.61
C ASP A 103 -2.59 5.42 4.96
N GLY A 104 -1.37 4.85 5.00
CA GLY A 104 -0.56 4.82 6.21
C GLY A 104 -1.13 3.93 7.31
N TRP A 105 -0.74 4.22 8.54
CA TRP A 105 -1.12 3.47 9.74
C TRP A 105 -1.83 4.39 10.73
N LEU A 106 -2.86 3.86 11.38
CA LEU A 106 -3.56 4.53 12.47
C LEU A 106 -3.17 3.87 13.79
N VAL A 107 -2.75 4.66 14.78
CA VAL A 107 -2.51 4.19 16.15
C VAL A 107 -3.50 4.89 17.07
N ARG A 108 -4.23 4.11 17.86
CA ARG A 108 -5.17 4.61 18.88
C ARG A 108 -4.96 3.89 20.19
N GLY A 109 -4.56 4.63 21.23
CA GLY A 109 -4.03 4.02 22.44
C GLY A 109 -2.81 3.16 22.07
N ASP A 110 -2.76 1.94 22.54
CA ASP A 110 -1.68 0.99 22.29
C ASP A 110 -1.96 0.08 21.07
N VAL A 111 -3.06 0.32 20.33
CA VAL A 111 -3.49 -0.53 19.23
C VAL A 111 -3.16 0.09 17.89
N LEU A 112 -2.47 -0.69 17.06
CA LEU A 112 -2.19 -0.38 15.67
C LEU A 112 -3.36 -0.82 14.79
N TYR A 113 -3.66 -0.03 13.77
CA TYR A 113 -4.66 -0.30 12.75
C TYR A 113 -4.05 -0.10 11.36
N LEU A 114 -4.36 -1.00 10.44
CA LEU A 114 -3.99 -0.93 9.04
C LEU A 114 -5.24 -0.73 8.17
N PRO A 115 -5.09 -0.11 6.98
CA PRO A 115 -6.17 -0.05 6.00
C PRO A 115 -6.70 -1.44 5.64
N GLY A 116 -8.00 -1.54 5.39
CA GLY A 116 -8.66 -2.82 5.07
C GLY A 116 -8.09 -3.48 3.82
N ASP A 117 -7.80 -2.72 2.77
CA ASP A 117 -7.17 -3.23 1.55
C ASP A 117 -5.73 -3.74 1.79
N THR A 118 -5.03 -3.14 2.74
CA THR A 118 -3.72 -3.64 3.20
C THR A 118 -3.86 -4.97 3.92
N ILE A 119 -4.87 -5.11 4.79
CA ILE A 119 -5.20 -6.39 5.45
C ILE A 119 -5.54 -7.46 4.40
N GLU A 120 -6.36 -7.13 3.39
CA GLU A 120 -6.68 -8.05 2.29
C GLU A 120 -5.42 -8.55 1.57
N ARG A 121 -4.51 -7.65 1.24
CA ARG A 121 -3.26 -7.97 0.53
C ARG A 121 -2.26 -8.73 1.39
N LEU A 122 -2.13 -8.36 2.68
CA LEU A 122 -1.22 -9.03 3.61
C LEU A 122 -1.65 -10.47 3.89
N PHE A 123 -2.93 -10.71 4.09
CA PHE A 123 -3.46 -11.98 4.56
C PHE A 123 -4.22 -12.78 3.49
N GLY A 124 -4.43 -12.22 2.29
CA GLY A 124 -5.18 -12.87 1.22
C GLY A 124 -6.64 -13.14 1.56
N ILE A 125 -7.20 -12.36 2.48
CA ILE A 125 -8.60 -12.45 2.92
C ILE A 125 -9.42 -11.32 2.32
N GLU A 126 -10.73 -11.51 2.24
CA GLU A 126 -11.67 -10.47 1.81
C GLU A 126 -12.28 -9.80 3.05
N VAL A 127 -12.26 -8.45 3.05
CA VAL A 127 -12.91 -7.64 4.08
C VAL A 127 -14.30 -7.24 3.58
N SER A 128 -15.33 -7.88 4.10
CA SER A 128 -16.71 -7.61 3.71
C SER A 128 -17.37 -6.62 4.66
N VAL A 129 -18.03 -5.60 4.10
CA VAL A 129 -18.82 -4.63 4.88
C VAL A 129 -20.30 -4.98 4.74
N SER A 130 -20.97 -5.25 5.86
CA SER A 130 -22.39 -5.57 5.92
C SER A 130 -23.08 -4.71 6.99
N ALA A 131 -24.13 -4.01 6.60
CA ALA A 131 -25.09 -3.24 7.42
C ALA A 131 -24.57 -2.34 8.57
N ALA A 132 -23.48 -2.51 9.19
CA ALA A 132 -22.80 -1.75 10.25
C ALA A 132 -21.75 -2.61 10.96
N ARG A 133 -21.26 -3.65 10.29
CA ARG A 133 -20.19 -4.52 10.79
C ARG A 133 -19.28 -4.95 9.65
N LEU A 134 -18.06 -5.29 10.01
CA LEU A 134 -17.08 -5.91 9.12
C LEU A 134 -17.05 -7.42 9.38
N GLU A 135 -16.95 -8.17 8.31
CA GLU A 135 -16.84 -9.63 8.35
C GLU A 135 -15.60 -10.06 7.57
N LEU A 136 -14.81 -10.92 8.20
CA LEU A 136 -13.62 -11.55 7.63
C LEU A 136 -13.70 -13.06 7.87
N SER A 137 -13.13 -13.86 6.95
CA SER A 137 -12.93 -15.29 7.15
C SER A 137 -11.46 -15.65 7.01
N THR A 138 -10.96 -16.49 7.90
CA THR A 138 -9.59 -17.03 7.84
C THR A 138 -9.49 -18.31 7.03
N ASP A 139 -10.59 -18.84 6.51
CA ASP A 139 -10.65 -20.10 5.76
C ASP A 139 -9.77 -20.12 4.49
N LYS A 140 -9.53 -18.95 3.90
CA LYS A 140 -8.78 -18.78 2.64
C LYS A 140 -7.49 -17.99 2.82
N LEU A 141 -6.97 -17.97 4.02
CA LEU A 141 -5.81 -17.19 4.36
C LEU A 141 -4.61 -17.58 3.48
N ALA A 142 -4.11 -16.62 2.72
CA ALA A 142 -2.93 -16.74 1.86
C ALA A 142 -2.02 -15.54 2.11
N VAL A 143 -1.07 -15.72 3.00
CA VAL A 143 -0.19 -14.63 3.42
C VAL A 143 0.63 -14.09 2.26
N ILE A 144 0.74 -12.77 2.21
CA ILE A 144 1.44 -12.01 1.16
C ILE A 144 0.84 -12.26 -0.23
N SER A 145 -0.46 -12.03 -0.37
CA SER A 145 -1.12 -11.96 -1.66
C SER A 145 -0.92 -10.57 -2.28
N GLY A 146 -0.50 -10.53 -3.55
CA GLY A 146 -0.40 -9.28 -4.31
C GLY A 146 0.75 -8.32 -3.94
N GLY A 147 1.76 -8.79 -3.22
CA GLY A 147 3.00 -8.02 -3.00
C GLY A 147 3.94 -8.07 -4.20
N ALA A 148 4.68 -6.97 -4.39
CA ALA A 148 5.77 -6.88 -5.36
C ALA A 148 6.87 -7.87 -4.99
N ASN A 149 7.17 -8.85 -5.85
CA ASN A 149 8.25 -9.79 -5.60
C ASN A 149 9.55 -9.33 -6.24
N TYR A 150 10.54 -9.06 -5.40
CA TYR A 150 11.85 -8.58 -5.81
C TYR A 150 12.68 -9.63 -6.58
N TYR A 151 12.51 -10.91 -6.28
CA TYR A 151 13.37 -11.98 -6.79
C TYR A 151 12.75 -12.83 -7.91
N GLU A 152 11.44 -12.86 -8.04
CA GLU A 152 10.74 -13.79 -8.95
C GLU A 152 10.24 -13.15 -10.25
N LEU A 153 10.27 -11.83 -10.37
CA LEU A 153 9.86 -11.16 -11.60
C LEU A 153 11.03 -11.11 -12.58
N ASN A 154 10.80 -11.57 -13.81
CA ASN A 154 11.68 -11.28 -14.92
C ASN A 154 11.56 -9.78 -15.24
N TYR A 155 12.30 -8.98 -14.50
CA TYR A 155 12.39 -7.55 -14.74
C TYR A 155 13.15 -7.30 -16.02
N ASP A 156 12.67 -6.35 -16.80
CA ASP A 156 13.49 -5.73 -17.81
C ASP A 156 14.65 -5.00 -17.12
N ALA A 157 15.88 -5.41 -17.43
CA ALA A 157 17.08 -4.85 -16.83
C ALA A 157 17.23 -3.35 -17.13
N GLU A 158 16.72 -2.89 -18.26
CA GLU A 158 16.72 -1.49 -18.66
C GLU A 158 15.72 -0.68 -17.79
N LEU A 159 14.54 -1.21 -17.54
CA LEU A 159 13.57 -0.63 -16.62
C LEU A 159 14.14 -0.48 -15.20
N LEU A 160 14.81 -1.53 -14.69
CA LEU A 160 15.41 -1.51 -13.36
C LEU A 160 16.59 -0.55 -13.24
N TYR A 161 17.25 -0.26 -14.34
CA TYR A 161 18.33 0.71 -14.36
C TYR A 161 17.79 2.14 -14.39
N TRP A 162 16.87 2.46 -15.30
CA TRP A 162 16.44 3.84 -15.55
C TRP A 162 15.34 4.36 -14.64
N LEU A 163 14.36 3.50 -14.28
CA LEU A 163 13.20 3.95 -13.50
C LEU A 163 13.57 4.45 -12.11
N PRO A 164 14.42 3.77 -11.31
CA PRO A 164 14.90 4.31 -10.04
C PRO A 164 15.66 5.62 -10.20
N GLN A 165 16.44 5.77 -11.26
CA GLN A 165 17.25 6.96 -11.49
C GLN A 165 16.38 8.18 -11.77
N ILE A 166 15.38 8.05 -12.65
CA ILE A 166 14.49 9.17 -12.96
C ILE A 166 13.61 9.53 -11.75
N ILE A 167 13.09 8.54 -11.01
CA ILE A 167 12.36 8.78 -9.76
C ILE A 167 13.22 9.53 -8.76
N ASN A 168 14.47 9.10 -8.56
CA ASN A 168 15.40 9.77 -7.66
C ASN A 168 15.73 11.20 -8.10
N ALA A 169 15.93 11.42 -9.38
CA ALA A 169 16.28 12.71 -9.92
C ALA A 169 15.15 13.74 -9.77
N GLU A 170 13.89 13.32 -9.94
CA GLU A 170 12.71 14.18 -9.91
C GLU A 170 12.09 14.32 -8.51
N ALA A 171 12.15 13.27 -7.71
CA ALA A 171 11.35 13.16 -6.48
C ALA A 171 12.12 12.65 -5.25
N LYS A 172 13.43 12.80 -5.22
CA LYS A 172 14.30 12.29 -4.14
C LYS A 172 13.85 12.68 -2.72
N PHE A 173 13.27 13.88 -2.58
CA PHE A 173 12.85 14.42 -1.29
C PHE A 173 11.34 14.33 -1.06
N GLU A 174 10.61 13.77 -2.03
CA GLU A 174 9.18 13.55 -1.89
C GLU A 174 8.88 12.29 -1.07
N PRO A 175 7.73 12.23 -0.42
CA PRO A 175 7.24 10.98 0.18
C PRO A 175 7.15 9.86 -0.86
N LEU A 176 7.15 8.60 -0.40
CA LEU A 176 7.07 7.41 -1.28
C LEU A 176 5.93 7.50 -2.30
N ALA A 177 4.76 8.01 -1.90
CA ALA A 177 3.62 8.24 -2.80
C ALA A 177 3.96 9.17 -3.96
N GLY A 178 4.69 10.25 -3.72
CA GLY A 178 5.16 11.18 -4.75
C GLY A 178 6.15 10.51 -5.69
N GLN A 179 7.08 9.73 -5.16
CA GLN A 179 8.05 8.95 -5.93
C GLN A 179 7.35 7.90 -6.82
N ILE A 180 6.36 7.17 -6.28
CA ILE A 180 5.52 6.25 -7.07
C ILE A 180 4.76 7.02 -8.16
N GLY A 181 4.26 8.23 -7.86
CA GLY A 181 3.60 9.09 -8.83
C GLY A 181 4.49 9.39 -10.06
N VAL A 182 5.75 9.78 -9.84
CA VAL A 182 6.73 10.00 -10.92
C VAL A 182 6.95 8.72 -11.72
N GLY A 183 7.19 7.60 -11.04
CA GLY A 183 7.40 6.31 -11.71
C GLY A 183 6.19 5.90 -12.57
N ASN A 184 4.98 6.08 -12.07
CA ASN A 184 3.75 5.80 -12.82
C ASN A 184 3.59 6.68 -14.07
N VAL A 185 4.03 7.95 -14.04
CA VAL A 185 4.03 8.80 -15.23
C VAL A 185 4.92 8.21 -16.31
N VAL A 186 6.16 7.81 -15.98
CA VAL A 186 7.09 7.18 -16.92
C VAL A 186 6.51 5.88 -17.47
N MET A 187 6.00 5.03 -16.60
CA MET A 187 5.40 3.74 -16.96
C MET A 187 4.15 3.90 -17.84
N ASN A 188 3.32 4.91 -17.61
CA ASN A 188 2.15 5.21 -18.43
C ASN A 188 2.55 5.67 -19.84
N ARG A 189 3.59 6.50 -19.96
CA ARG A 189 4.13 6.90 -21.27
C ARG A 189 4.65 5.70 -22.03
N LEU A 190 5.47 4.86 -21.40
CA LEU A 190 6.00 3.63 -21.99
C LEU A 190 4.90 2.68 -22.52
N SER A 191 3.67 2.79 -22.00
CA SER A 191 2.53 1.98 -22.44
C SER A 191 1.61 2.69 -23.43
N SER A 192 1.85 3.96 -23.71
CA SER A 192 1.02 4.75 -24.61
C SER A 192 1.61 4.71 -26.03
N PRO A 193 0.78 4.47 -27.05
CA PRO A 193 1.25 4.51 -28.44
C PRO A 193 1.68 5.91 -28.91
N ASP A 194 1.43 6.94 -28.11
CA ASP A 194 1.82 8.32 -28.42
C ASP A 194 3.26 8.64 -27.97
N PHE A 195 3.94 7.73 -27.31
CA PHE A 195 5.29 7.88 -26.76
C PHE A 195 6.22 6.77 -27.28
N PRO A 196 7.55 6.94 -27.15
CA PRO A 196 8.52 5.92 -27.54
C PRO A 196 8.33 4.58 -26.80
N ASP A 197 8.81 3.49 -27.42
CA ASP A 197 8.62 2.12 -26.94
C ASP A 197 9.65 1.69 -25.87
N THR A 198 10.70 2.47 -25.62
CA THR A 198 11.72 2.16 -24.62
C THR A 198 11.75 3.18 -23.49
N ILE A 199 12.08 2.75 -22.27
CA ILE A 199 12.17 3.65 -21.12
C ILE A 199 13.24 4.74 -21.33
N PHE A 200 14.37 4.39 -21.98
CA PHE A 200 15.42 5.34 -22.31
C PHE A 200 14.87 6.45 -23.21
N GLU A 201 14.20 6.09 -24.31
CA GLU A 201 13.63 7.05 -25.23
C GLU A 201 12.52 7.89 -24.62
N VAL A 202 11.67 7.29 -23.74
CA VAL A 202 10.65 8.05 -22.97
C VAL A 202 11.29 9.08 -22.05
N ILE A 203 12.39 8.74 -21.38
CA ILE A 203 13.08 9.64 -20.46
C ILE A 203 13.77 10.77 -21.25
N TYR A 204 14.39 10.47 -22.39
CA TYR A 204 15.13 11.42 -23.22
C TYR A 204 14.29 12.05 -24.36
N ASP A 205 12.97 11.85 -24.33
CA ASP A 205 12.07 12.39 -25.34
C ASP A 205 12.13 13.92 -25.38
N THR A 206 12.43 14.47 -26.56
CA THR A 206 12.48 15.90 -26.83
C THR A 206 11.38 16.38 -27.76
N GLU A 207 10.62 15.46 -28.38
CA GLU A 207 9.56 15.82 -29.32
C GLU A 207 8.32 16.35 -28.59
N HIS A 208 8.08 15.85 -27.39
CA HIS A 208 6.94 16.24 -26.53
C HIS A 208 7.28 17.29 -25.45
N THR A 209 8.38 18.02 -25.59
CA THR A 209 9.02 18.94 -24.62
C THR A 209 10.05 18.25 -23.73
N ILE A 210 11.14 18.96 -23.36
CA ILE A 210 12.08 18.49 -22.33
C ILE A 210 11.29 18.33 -21.04
N GLN A 211 10.93 17.09 -20.71
CA GLN A 211 9.98 16.78 -19.64
C GLN A 211 10.67 16.52 -18.31
N PHE A 212 11.97 16.19 -18.35
CA PHE A 212 12.76 15.85 -17.17
C PHE A 212 13.99 16.77 -17.09
N GLU A 213 13.88 17.85 -16.30
CA GLU A 213 14.97 18.83 -16.11
C GLU A 213 16.29 18.21 -15.61
N PRO A 214 16.30 17.15 -14.75
CA PRO A 214 17.52 16.51 -14.29
C PRO A 214 18.40 15.89 -15.36
N ILE A 215 17.88 15.64 -16.56
CA ILE A 215 18.70 15.17 -17.69
C ILE A 215 19.73 16.21 -18.07
N SER A 216 19.34 17.48 -18.16
CA SER A 216 20.20 18.59 -18.55
C SER A 216 21.24 18.93 -17.47
N THR A 217 20.96 18.64 -16.22
CA THR A 217 21.83 18.92 -15.06
C THR A 217 22.71 17.76 -14.64
N GLY A 218 22.53 16.56 -15.24
CA GLY A 218 23.24 15.34 -14.87
C GLY A 218 22.72 14.66 -13.61
N GLY A 219 21.63 15.15 -13.02
CA GLY A 219 21.01 14.59 -11.81
C GLY A 219 20.54 13.15 -11.98
N ILE A 220 20.22 12.75 -13.22
CA ILE A 220 19.79 11.39 -13.55
C ILE A 220 20.87 10.32 -13.31
N PHE A 221 22.14 10.71 -13.26
CA PHE A 221 23.25 9.78 -13.02
C PHE A 221 23.66 9.66 -11.54
N MET A 222 22.92 10.29 -10.65
CA MET A 222 23.13 10.11 -9.21
C MET A 222 22.62 8.73 -8.79
N GLU A 223 23.34 8.09 -7.86
CA GLU A 223 22.91 6.80 -7.30
C GLU A 223 21.51 6.96 -6.66
N PRO A 224 20.53 6.12 -7.05
CA PRO A 224 19.19 6.17 -6.50
C PRO A 224 19.18 5.85 -5.00
N THR A 225 18.32 6.51 -4.26
CA THR A 225 18.03 6.14 -2.88
C THR A 225 17.31 4.79 -2.83
N GLU A 226 17.40 4.10 -1.69
CA GLU A 226 16.65 2.86 -1.45
C GLU A 226 15.14 3.08 -1.68
N GLN A 227 14.59 4.20 -1.18
CA GLN A 227 13.18 4.54 -1.36
C GLN A 227 12.81 4.72 -2.84
N ALA A 228 13.66 5.33 -3.67
CA ALA A 228 13.42 5.46 -5.11
C ALA A 228 13.45 4.10 -5.82
N THR A 229 14.32 3.20 -5.37
CA THR A 229 14.37 1.82 -5.86
C THR A 229 13.10 1.06 -5.50
N ILE A 230 12.63 1.13 -4.25
CA ILE A 230 11.37 0.54 -3.81
C ILE A 230 10.19 1.10 -4.61
N ALA A 231 10.14 2.43 -4.81
CA ALA A 231 9.11 3.07 -5.62
C ALA A 231 9.07 2.52 -7.05
N ALA A 232 10.24 2.31 -7.67
CA ALA A 232 10.33 1.74 -9.01
C ALA A 232 9.78 0.30 -9.07
N TYR A 233 10.06 -0.52 -8.07
CA TYR A 233 9.48 -1.86 -7.97
C TYR A 233 7.96 -1.81 -7.82
N LEU A 234 7.46 -0.94 -6.95
CA LEU A 234 6.01 -0.79 -6.72
C LEU A 234 5.27 -0.31 -7.98
N CYS A 235 5.88 0.56 -8.81
CA CYS A 235 5.31 1.00 -10.08
C CYS A 235 5.16 -0.13 -11.10
N GLN A 236 6.10 -1.08 -11.15
CA GLN A 236 6.06 -2.18 -12.12
C GLN A 236 4.94 -3.17 -11.82
N ILE A 237 4.54 -3.32 -10.57
CA ILE A 237 3.53 -4.27 -10.12
C ILE A 237 2.14 -3.66 -10.02
N GLY A 238 2.04 -2.39 -9.70
CA GLY A 238 0.76 -1.67 -9.66
C GLY A 238 -0.06 -1.77 -10.95
N ARG A 239 0.56 -2.16 -12.07
CA ARG A 239 -0.10 -2.45 -13.34
C ARG A 239 -0.89 -3.76 -13.37
N ALA A 240 -0.56 -4.70 -12.51
CA ALA A 240 -1.32 -5.94 -12.38
C ALA A 240 -2.57 -5.79 -11.49
N SER A 241 -2.72 -4.63 -10.82
CA SER A 241 -3.76 -4.37 -9.81
C SER A 241 -4.59 -3.10 -10.03
N CYS A 242 -4.34 -2.35 -11.12
CA CYS A 242 -5.14 -1.15 -11.48
C CYS A 242 -6.18 -1.43 -12.55
#